data_d2b2d353b6aeb0ba54dd94ffa331448b
#
_entry.id   d2b2d353b6aeb0ba54dd94ffa331448b
#
_cell.length_a   1.000
_cell.length_b   1.000
_cell.length_c   1.000
_cell.angle_alpha   90.00
_cell.angle_beta   90.00
_cell.angle_gamma   90.00
#
_symmetry.space_group_name_H-M   'P 1'
#
loop_
_entity.id
_entity.type
_entity.pdbx_description
1 polymer ?
#
loop_
_entity_poly.entity_id
_entity_poly.type
_entity_poly.pdbx_seq_one_letter_code
_entity_poly.pdbx_strand_id
1 'polypeptide(L)'
;MATITAPAGRLTVEERAALGPPRVLADIALIAQRNLLKVRRSTGLIVFSTIQPLMQLVLFAYVFGAIAHVGPGISYKDFVVPAVLVQALAFSAMGSGVGIAYDLQSGMIDRFRSLPIARSAFLVGRTLSDSLRLGIQSLLLVAAALLIGFSFHNGFLSAVGMVAVVVLFGMSLTAFSAWVGLAIKDPETVQPAVFIPVLPLVFTSSAFAPVSRLPGWMQPLAKVNPITAAIDTARGLALGDETLYRVSHVHLSTAAGRFALSWVLIVGIFTALAVHRYRVG
;
A
#
# COMPACT_ATOMS: atom_id res chain seq x y z
N MET A 1 54.39 -26.14 14.14
CA MET A 1 53.10 -26.82 14.31
C MET A 1 52.06 -25.75 14.45
N ALA A 2 51.41 -25.37 13.33
CA ALA A 2 50.39 -24.30 13.29
C ALA A 2 49.03 -24.95 13.51
N THR A 3 48.37 -24.62 14.62
CA THR A 3 47.02 -25.04 14.95
C THR A 3 46.04 -24.32 14.01
N ILE A 4 45.51 -25.04 13.04
CA ILE A 4 44.44 -24.56 12.18
C ILE A 4 43.16 -24.54 13.04
N THR A 5 42.74 -23.38 13.50
CA THR A 5 41.44 -23.17 14.13
C THR A 5 40.35 -23.45 13.09
N ALA A 6 39.49 -24.41 13.39
CA ALA A 6 38.35 -24.79 12.57
C ALA A 6 37.43 -23.57 12.29
N PRO A 7 36.85 -23.47 11.12
CA PRO A 7 35.91 -22.36 10.81
C PRO A 7 34.69 -22.46 11.70
N ALA A 8 34.26 -21.31 12.21
CA ALA A 8 33.09 -21.13 13.08
C ALA A 8 31.90 -21.94 12.56
N GLY A 9 31.41 -22.86 13.40
CA GLY A 9 30.43 -23.87 13.07
C GLY A 9 29.17 -23.29 12.43
N ARG A 10 28.74 -23.92 11.37
CA ARG A 10 27.40 -23.68 10.81
C ARG A 10 26.39 -24.14 11.87
N LEU A 11 25.64 -23.18 12.41
CA LEU A 11 24.57 -23.47 13.34
C LEU A 11 23.58 -24.47 12.68
N THR A 12 23.21 -25.50 13.42
CA THR A 12 22.23 -26.50 13.00
C THR A 12 20.84 -25.86 12.83
N VAL A 13 19.94 -26.53 12.12
CA VAL A 13 18.59 -26.04 11.91
C VAL A 13 17.85 -25.85 13.25
N GLU A 14 18.15 -26.67 14.25
CA GLU A 14 17.59 -26.59 15.62
C GLU A 14 18.14 -25.41 16.40
N GLU A 15 19.43 -25.12 16.29
CA GLU A 15 20.03 -23.90 16.87
C GLU A 15 19.50 -22.62 16.21
N ARG A 16 19.08 -22.70 14.93
CA ARG A 16 18.41 -21.59 14.22
C ARG A 16 16.98 -21.35 14.70
N ALA A 17 16.26 -22.39 15.07
CA ALA A 17 14.91 -22.29 15.64
C ALA A 17 14.93 -21.74 17.08
N ALA A 18 16.05 -21.90 17.80
CA ALA A 18 16.28 -21.40 19.15
C ALA A 18 16.74 -19.93 19.20
N LEU A 19 16.89 -19.24 18.05
CA LEU A 19 17.19 -17.80 18.02
C LEU A 19 16.00 -17.05 18.59
N GLY A 20 16.10 -16.60 19.83
CA GLY A 20 15.03 -15.91 20.55
C GLY A 20 14.54 -14.62 19.88
N PRO A 21 13.36 -14.11 20.28
CA PRO A 21 12.71 -12.93 19.71
C PRO A 21 13.62 -11.71 19.43
N PRO A 22 14.62 -11.38 20.28
CA PRO A 22 15.45 -10.20 20.05
C PRO A 22 16.33 -10.28 18.80
N ARG A 23 16.76 -11.47 18.36
CA ARG A 23 17.56 -11.61 17.12
C ARG A 23 16.69 -11.49 15.86
N VAL A 24 15.48 -12.04 15.88
CA VAL A 24 14.53 -11.87 14.75
C VAL A 24 14.19 -10.40 14.55
N LEU A 25 13.98 -9.64 15.63
CA LEU A 25 13.74 -8.20 15.57
C LEU A 25 14.96 -7.44 15.01
N ALA A 26 16.17 -7.82 15.40
CA ALA A 26 17.40 -7.22 14.88
C ALA A 26 17.57 -7.50 13.37
N ASP A 27 17.31 -8.73 12.92
CA ASP A 27 17.35 -9.10 11.51
C ASP A 27 16.32 -8.32 10.68
N ILE A 28 15.10 -8.17 11.19
CA ILE A 28 14.04 -7.36 10.57
C ILE A 28 14.50 -5.90 10.46
N ALA A 29 15.05 -5.33 11.54
CA ALA A 29 15.54 -3.95 11.58
C ALA A 29 16.68 -3.73 10.57
N LEU A 30 17.64 -4.65 10.46
CA LEU A 30 18.75 -4.57 9.51
C LEU A 30 18.24 -4.61 8.05
N ILE A 31 17.29 -5.47 7.73
CA ILE A 31 16.71 -5.57 6.39
C ILE A 31 15.91 -4.31 6.08
N ALA A 32 15.12 -3.82 7.03
CA ALA A 32 14.37 -2.58 6.90
C ALA A 32 15.31 -1.38 6.69
N GLN A 33 16.38 -1.27 7.49
CA GLN A 33 17.39 -0.22 7.35
C GLN A 33 18.09 -0.27 5.98
N ARG A 34 18.46 -1.45 5.51
CA ARG A 34 19.07 -1.61 4.17
C ARG A 34 18.14 -1.13 3.06
N ASN A 35 16.87 -1.52 3.13
CA ASN A 35 15.88 -1.12 2.13
C ASN A 35 15.59 0.38 2.21
N LEU A 36 15.55 0.95 3.42
CA LEU A 36 15.39 2.39 3.62
C LEU A 36 16.57 3.18 3.06
N LEU A 37 17.81 2.69 3.23
CA LEU A 37 18.98 3.30 2.62
C LEU A 37 18.93 3.25 1.09
N LYS A 38 18.39 2.19 0.48
CA LYS A 38 18.11 2.14 -0.96
C LYS A 38 17.12 3.24 -1.34
N VAL A 39 16.03 3.40 -0.60
CA VAL A 39 15.01 4.45 -0.81
C VAL A 39 15.65 5.84 -0.71
N ARG A 40 16.48 6.10 0.30
CA ARG A 40 17.20 7.38 0.47
C ARG A 40 18.18 7.66 -0.66
N ARG A 41 18.85 6.63 -1.18
CA ARG A 41 19.77 6.77 -2.34
C ARG A 41 19.04 6.90 -3.67
N SER A 42 17.77 6.53 -3.71
CA SER A 42 16.89 6.58 -4.89
C SER A 42 15.89 7.73 -4.81
N THR A 43 16.33 8.91 -4.34
CA THR A 43 15.47 10.10 -4.21
C THR A 43 14.69 10.39 -5.51
N GLY A 44 15.31 10.13 -6.67
CA GLY A 44 14.65 10.23 -7.96
C GLY A 44 13.41 9.33 -8.07
N LEU A 45 13.47 8.09 -7.58
CA LEU A 45 12.30 7.19 -7.63
C LEU A 45 11.13 7.70 -6.78
N ILE A 46 11.39 8.28 -5.59
CA ILE A 46 10.34 8.86 -4.75
C ILE A 46 9.73 10.08 -5.45
N VAL A 47 10.57 10.96 -5.97
CA VAL A 47 10.13 12.17 -6.69
C VAL A 47 9.30 11.76 -7.90
N PHE A 48 9.81 10.88 -8.76
CA PHE A 48 9.07 10.42 -9.95
C PHE A 48 7.78 9.68 -9.60
N SER A 49 7.77 8.83 -8.57
CA SER A 49 6.55 8.13 -8.13
C SER A 49 5.51 9.07 -7.50
N THR A 50 5.92 10.27 -7.08
CA THR A 50 5.03 11.27 -6.50
C THR A 50 4.54 12.29 -7.53
N ILE A 51 5.32 12.55 -8.60
CA ILE A 51 4.95 13.51 -9.64
C ILE A 51 3.64 13.12 -10.33
N GLN A 52 3.47 11.86 -10.74
CA GLN A 52 2.26 11.41 -11.42
C GLN A 52 1.01 11.60 -10.57
N PRO A 53 0.95 11.14 -9.30
CA PRO A 53 -0.19 11.42 -8.42
C PRO A 53 -0.41 12.90 -8.15
N LEU A 54 0.66 13.71 -8.05
CA LEU A 54 0.54 15.16 -7.92
C LEU A 54 -0.11 15.80 -9.14
N MET A 55 0.33 15.44 -10.33
CA MET A 55 -0.28 15.91 -11.57
C MET A 55 -1.76 15.50 -11.65
N GLN A 56 -2.07 14.28 -11.26
CA GLN A 56 -3.44 13.77 -11.20
C GLN A 56 -4.26 14.57 -10.18
N LEU A 57 -3.71 14.85 -9.01
CA LEU A 57 -4.37 15.65 -7.97
C LEU A 57 -4.69 17.07 -8.48
N VAL A 58 -3.72 17.74 -9.10
CA VAL A 58 -3.89 19.07 -9.68
C VAL A 58 -4.94 19.04 -10.80
N LEU A 59 -4.85 18.06 -11.70
CA LEU A 59 -5.81 17.92 -12.81
C LEU A 59 -7.23 17.74 -12.28
N PHE A 60 -7.43 16.81 -11.33
CA PHE A 60 -8.77 16.58 -10.78
C PHE A 60 -9.26 17.76 -9.95
N ALA A 61 -8.41 18.37 -9.13
CA ALA A 61 -8.80 19.49 -8.26
C ALA A 61 -9.24 20.73 -9.07
N TYR A 62 -8.56 21.03 -10.17
CA TYR A 62 -8.82 22.27 -10.94
C TYR A 62 -9.67 22.04 -12.18
N VAL A 63 -9.35 21.03 -13.01
CA VAL A 63 -10.10 20.82 -14.26
C VAL A 63 -11.47 20.21 -13.97
N PHE A 64 -11.52 19.14 -13.21
CA PHE A 64 -12.80 18.51 -12.84
C PHE A 64 -13.54 19.31 -11.77
N GLY A 65 -12.82 19.99 -10.87
CA GLY A 65 -13.42 20.86 -9.87
C GLY A 65 -14.20 22.04 -10.46
N ALA A 66 -13.89 22.44 -11.69
CA ALA A 66 -14.63 23.50 -12.40
C ALA A 66 -15.98 23.04 -12.97
N ILE A 67 -16.14 21.74 -13.24
CA ILE A 67 -17.32 21.17 -13.92
C ILE A 67 -18.10 20.18 -13.06
N ALA A 68 -17.46 19.54 -12.07
CA ALA A 68 -18.08 18.50 -11.26
C ALA A 68 -18.72 19.07 -9.98
N HIS A 69 -20.02 18.86 -9.82
CA HIS A 69 -20.77 19.17 -8.60
C HIS A 69 -21.01 17.88 -7.83
N VAL A 70 -20.46 17.77 -6.63
CA VAL A 70 -20.56 16.55 -5.81
C VAL A 70 -21.74 16.57 -4.86
N GLY A 71 -22.12 17.77 -4.41
CA GLY A 71 -23.25 18.01 -3.50
C GLY A 71 -23.22 19.42 -2.92
N PRO A 72 -24.30 19.88 -2.28
CA PRO A 72 -24.33 21.21 -1.66
C PRO A 72 -23.28 21.34 -0.55
N GLY A 73 -22.47 22.40 -0.61
CA GLY A 73 -21.52 22.76 0.44
C GLY A 73 -20.23 21.92 0.48
N ILE A 74 -19.96 21.07 -0.52
CA ILE A 74 -18.73 20.28 -0.57
C ILE A 74 -17.93 20.65 -1.82
N SER A 75 -16.68 21.05 -1.61
CA SER A 75 -15.77 21.28 -2.73
C SER A 75 -15.39 19.96 -3.40
N TYR A 76 -15.33 19.96 -4.74
CA TYR A 76 -14.83 18.79 -5.47
C TYR A 76 -13.40 18.41 -5.04
N LYS A 77 -12.59 19.38 -4.64
CA LYS A 77 -11.24 19.14 -4.09
C LYS A 77 -11.29 18.25 -2.85
N ASP A 78 -12.18 18.58 -1.90
CA ASP A 78 -12.34 17.81 -0.67
C ASP A 78 -12.84 16.39 -0.94
N PHE A 79 -13.69 16.23 -1.94
CA PHE A 79 -14.18 14.93 -2.38
C PHE A 79 -13.11 14.06 -3.01
N VAL A 80 -12.26 14.63 -3.90
CA VAL A 80 -11.35 13.85 -4.74
C VAL A 80 -10.00 13.57 -4.06
N VAL A 81 -9.53 14.43 -3.14
CA VAL A 81 -8.22 14.26 -2.49
C VAL A 81 -8.07 12.90 -1.80
N PRO A 82 -8.99 12.43 -0.93
CA PRO A 82 -8.88 11.10 -0.33
C PRO A 82 -8.83 9.97 -1.36
N ALA A 83 -9.57 10.12 -2.47
CA ALA A 83 -9.58 9.14 -3.55
C ALA A 83 -8.24 9.07 -4.30
N VAL A 84 -7.66 10.22 -4.65
CA VAL A 84 -6.34 10.28 -5.30
C VAL A 84 -5.25 9.71 -4.40
N LEU A 85 -5.29 9.96 -3.09
CA LEU A 85 -4.35 9.39 -2.12
C LEU A 85 -4.43 7.86 -2.10
N VAL A 86 -5.63 7.29 -1.97
CA VAL A 86 -5.84 5.84 -2.00
C VAL A 86 -5.35 5.24 -3.30
N GLN A 87 -5.68 5.85 -4.43
CA GLN A 87 -5.28 5.40 -5.76
C GLN A 87 -3.76 5.48 -5.97
N ALA A 88 -3.13 6.57 -5.55
CA ALA A 88 -1.69 6.78 -5.65
C ALA A 88 -0.91 5.69 -4.90
N LEU A 89 -1.34 5.37 -3.67
CA LEU A 89 -0.70 4.33 -2.89
C LEU A 89 -1.00 2.92 -3.43
N ALA A 90 -2.19 2.70 -4.00
CA ALA A 90 -2.52 1.48 -4.71
C ALA A 90 -1.53 1.21 -5.86
N PHE A 91 -1.31 2.20 -6.71
CA PHE A 91 -0.35 2.08 -7.82
C PHE A 91 1.10 1.98 -7.34
N SER A 92 1.47 2.71 -6.30
CA SER A 92 2.81 2.63 -5.71
C SER A 92 3.12 1.24 -5.13
N ALA A 93 2.11 0.56 -4.58
CA ALA A 93 2.26 -0.79 -4.03
C ALA A 93 2.64 -1.84 -5.09
N MET A 94 2.31 -1.61 -6.37
CA MET A 94 2.69 -2.52 -7.48
C MET A 94 4.20 -2.71 -7.61
N GLY A 95 4.98 -1.66 -7.31
CA GLY A 95 6.44 -1.71 -7.34
C GLY A 95 7.06 -2.73 -6.38
N SER A 96 6.33 -3.16 -5.35
CA SER A 96 6.83 -4.18 -4.41
C SER A 96 6.99 -5.55 -5.08
N GLY A 97 5.99 -5.99 -5.86
CA GLY A 97 6.06 -7.26 -6.60
C GLY A 97 7.15 -7.27 -7.66
N VAL A 98 7.25 -6.18 -8.43
CA VAL A 98 8.34 -5.98 -9.41
C VAL A 98 9.70 -6.10 -8.74
N GLY A 99 9.89 -5.42 -7.60
CA GLY A 99 11.15 -5.50 -6.85
C GLY A 99 11.44 -6.91 -6.29
N ILE A 100 10.42 -7.70 -5.92
CA ILE A 100 10.60 -9.11 -5.51
C ILE A 100 11.07 -9.95 -6.70
N ALA A 101 10.47 -9.76 -7.88
CA ALA A 101 10.87 -10.47 -9.08
C ALA A 101 12.33 -10.15 -9.48
N TYR A 102 12.77 -8.89 -9.36
CA TYR A 102 14.18 -8.52 -9.53
C TYR A 102 15.09 -9.18 -8.48
N ASP A 103 14.69 -9.23 -7.22
CA ASP A 103 15.49 -9.89 -6.17
C ASP A 103 15.59 -11.41 -6.41
N LEU A 104 14.57 -12.04 -7.02
CA LEU A 104 14.60 -13.44 -7.46
C LEU A 104 15.56 -13.64 -8.64
N GLN A 105 15.42 -12.86 -9.71
CA GLN A 105 16.28 -12.99 -10.89
C GLN A 105 17.76 -12.73 -10.58
N SER A 106 18.06 -11.82 -9.66
CA SER A 106 19.43 -11.51 -9.26
C SER A 106 20.07 -12.57 -8.34
N GLY A 107 19.35 -13.64 -7.99
CA GLY A 107 19.81 -14.67 -7.05
C GLY A 107 19.97 -14.16 -5.62
N MET A 108 19.47 -12.96 -5.33
CA MET A 108 19.59 -12.36 -4.00
C MET A 108 18.81 -13.14 -2.94
N ILE A 109 17.65 -13.68 -3.30
CA ILE A 109 16.85 -14.49 -2.40
C ILE A 109 17.58 -15.78 -2.03
N ASP A 110 18.28 -16.43 -2.96
CA ASP A 110 19.06 -17.65 -2.69
C ASP A 110 20.24 -17.36 -1.77
N ARG A 111 20.88 -16.20 -1.92
CA ARG A 111 21.90 -15.74 -0.98
C ARG A 111 21.33 -15.51 0.43
N PHE A 112 20.13 -14.97 0.58
CA PHE A 112 19.47 -14.84 1.88
C PHE A 112 19.09 -16.20 2.48
N ARG A 113 18.69 -17.16 1.64
CA ARG A 113 18.41 -18.54 2.09
C ARG A 113 19.64 -19.25 2.64
N SER A 114 20.84 -18.90 2.17
CA SER A 114 22.11 -19.47 2.66
C SER A 114 22.63 -18.81 3.93
N LEU A 115 22.09 -17.65 4.31
CA LEU A 115 22.47 -16.95 5.55
C LEU A 115 21.65 -17.48 6.76
N PRO A 116 22.20 -17.42 7.99
CA PRO A 116 21.50 -17.82 9.21
C PRO A 116 20.49 -16.75 9.67
N ILE A 117 19.56 -16.36 8.76
CA ILE A 117 18.52 -15.35 8.97
C ILE A 117 17.17 -16.05 8.98
N ALA A 118 16.24 -15.59 9.86
CA ALA A 118 14.88 -16.11 9.87
C ALA A 118 14.20 -15.87 8.51
N ARG A 119 13.62 -16.91 7.91
CA ARG A 119 12.96 -16.82 6.57
C ARG A 119 11.86 -15.76 6.53
N SER A 120 11.17 -15.55 7.65
CA SER A 120 10.14 -14.49 7.79
C SER A 120 10.73 -13.07 7.83
N ALA A 121 11.99 -12.92 8.29
CA ALA A 121 12.63 -11.60 8.45
C ALA A 121 12.75 -10.86 7.11
N PHE A 122 12.97 -11.57 6.00
CA PHE A 122 13.00 -10.96 4.67
C PHE A 122 11.67 -10.34 4.27
N LEU A 123 10.57 -11.10 4.39
CA LEU A 123 9.24 -10.60 4.01
C LEU A 123 8.77 -9.48 4.96
N VAL A 124 8.96 -9.64 6.26
CA VAL A 124 8.57 -8.64 7.26
C VAL A 124 9.40 -7.36 7.10
N GLY A 125 10.72 -7.48 6.96
CA GLY A 125 11.59 -6.31 6.76
C GLY A 125 11.26 -5.56 5.46
N ARG A 126 10.87 -6.28 4.40
CA ARG A 126 10.42 -5.66 3.15
C ARG A 126 9.10 -4.95 3.33
N THR A 127 8.10 -5.61 3.94
CA THR A 127 6.79 -5.01 4.21
C THR A 127 6.91 -3.74 5.05
N LEU A 128 7.78 -3.74 6.08
CA LEU A 128 8.03 -2.56 6.91
C LEU A 128 8.64 -1.41 6.09
N SER A 129 9.58 -1.71 5.20
CA SER A 129 10.21 -0.71 4.32
C SER A 129 9.23 -0.14 3.30
N ASP A 130 8.39 -0.99 2.72
CA ASP A 130 7.34 -0.57 1.78
C ASP A 130 6.29 0.28 2.52
N SER A 131 5.90 -0.08 3.75
CA SER A 131 4.99 0.72 4.59
C SER A 131 5.54 2.11 4.87
N LEU A 132 6.83 2.21 5.21
CA LEU A 132 7.48 3.50 5.46
C LEU A 132 7.55 4.35 4.19
N ARG A 133 7.85 3.73 3.04
CA ARG A 133 7.84 4.41 1.74
C ARG A 133 6.45 4.95 1.39
N LEU A 134 5.40 4.13 1.57
CA LEU A 134 4.01 4.53 1.37
C LEU A 134 3.60 5.64 2.34
N GLY A 135 4.05 5.56 3.60
CA GLY A 135 3.82 6.62 4.60
C GLY A 135 4.44 7.96 4.18
N ILE A 136 5.70 7.96 3.77
CA ILE A 136 6.38 9.17 3.27
C ILE A 136 5.65 9.74 2.07
N GLN A 137 5.30 8.90 1.09
CA GLN A 137 4.56 9.31 -0.10
C GLN A 137 3.18 9.90 0.25
N SER A 138 2.45 9.27 1.17
CA SER A 138 1.17 9.77 1.66
C SER A 138 1.29 11.16 2.29
N LEU A 139 2.31 11.37 3.14
CA LEU A 139 2.55 12.67 3.75
C LEU A 139 2.91 13.75 2.73
N LEU A 140 3.72 13.43 1.73
CA LEU A 140 4.04 14.35 0.64
C LEU A 140 2.80 14.74 -0.17
N LEU A 141 1.92 13.77 -0.47
CA LEU A 141 0.68 14.03 -1.18
C LEU A 141 -0.32 14.82 -0.33
N VAL A 142 -0.41 14.55 0.97
CA VAL A 142 -1.24 15.35 1.89
C VAL A 142 -0.72 16.78 1.98
N ALA A 143 0.59 16.98 2.10
CA ALA A 143 1.17 18.33 2.10
C ALA A 143 0.84 19.09 0.81
N ALA A 144 0.94 18.42 -0.34
CA ALA A 144 0.56 19.01 -1.62
C ALA A 144 -0.95 19.31 -1.70
N ALA A 145 -1.80 18.43 -1.17
CA ALA A 145 -3.24 18.64 -1.13
C ALA A 145 -3.62 19.88 -0.29
N LEU A 146 -2.94 20.07 0.85
CA LEU A 146 -3.11 21.27 1.69
C LEU A 146 -2.72 22.55 0.94
N LEU A 147 -1.63 22.52 0.16
CA LEU A 147 -1.20 23.66 -0.67
C LEU A 147 -2.21 24.01 -1.78
N ILE A 148 -2.95 23.02 -2.28
CA ILE A 148 -4.00 23.19 -3.31
C ILE A 148 -5.32 23.72 -2.69
N GLY A 149 -5.40 23.75 -1.34
CA GLY A 149 -6.56 24.25 -0.61
C GLY A 149 -7.51 23.17 -0.12
N PHE A 150 -7.04 21.91 -0.03
CA PHE A 150 -7.73 20.87 0.73
C PHE A 150 -7.68 21.19 2.21
N SER A 151 -8.76 20.96 2.94
CA SER A 151 -8.80 21.17 4.39
C SER A 151 -9.42 19.99 5.11
N PHE A 152 -8.84 19.65 6.27
CA PHE A 152 -9.42 18.69 7.18
C PHE A 152 -10.51 19.37 8.01
N HIS A 153 -11.71 18.78 8.04
CA HIS A 153 -12.85 19.33 8.76
C HIS A 153 -13.09 18.62 10.11
N ASN A 154 -12.40 17.50 10.36
CA ASN A 154 -12.68 16.62 11.50
C ASN A 154 -11.50 16.52 12.50
N GLY A 155 -10.62 17.51 12.51
CA GLY A 155 -9.52 17.62 13.46
C GLY A 155 -8.29 16.77 13.15
N PHE A 156 -7.22 16.98 13.94
CA PHE A 156 -5.90 16.39 13.70
C PHE A 156 -5.90 14.85 13.81
N LEU A 157 -6.57 14.28 14.80
CA LEU A 157 -6.61 12.83 14.99
C LEU A 157 -7.25 12.12 13.81
N SER A 158 -8.29 12.69 13.23
CA SER A 158 -8.95 12.17 12.05
C SER A 158 -8.08 12.29 10.78
N ALA A 159 -7.27 13.35 10.69
CA ALA A 159 -6.27 13.50 9.63
C ALA A 159 -5.22 12.37 9.70
N VAL A 160 -4.70 12.08 10.90
CA VAL A 160 -3.79 10.94 11.12
C VAL A 160 -4.47 9.62 10.78
N GLY A 161 -5.74 9.44 11.18
CA GLY A 161 -6.55 8.28 10.84
C GLY A 161 -6.71 8.10 9.34
N MET A 162 -6.96 9.18 8.59
CA MET A 162 -7.03 9.14 7.12
C MET A 162 -5.71 8.65 6.50
N VAL A 163 -4.58 9.21 6.92
CA VAL A 163 -3.25 8.78 6.45
C VAL A 163 -3.02 7.30 6.78
N ALA A 164 -3.38 6.86 7.98
CA ALA A 164 -3.26 5.46 8.39
C ALA A 164 -4.09 4.53 7.49
N VAL A 165 -5.35 4.85 7.19
CA VAL A 165 -6.22 4.09 6.29
C VAL A 165 -5.61 3.97 4.90
N VAL A 166 -5.12 5.08 4.34
CA VAL A 166 -4.50 5.13 3.01
C VAL A 166 -3.24 4.25 2.96
N VAL A 167 -2.39 4.32 3.98
CA VAL A 167 -1.18 3.48 4.08
C VAL A 167 -1.53 2.01 4.27
N LEU A 168 -2.47 1.68 5.16
CA LEU A 168 -2.94 0.30 5.37
C LEU A 168 -3.52 -0.29 4.08
N PHE A 169 -4.29 0.50 3.31
CA PHE A 169 -4.77 0.04 2.01
C PHE A 169 -3.63 -0.24 1.04
N GLY A 170 -2.64 0.65 0.93
CA GLY A 170 -1.44 0.42 0.14
C GLY A 170 -0.69 -0.86 0.55
N MET A 171 -0.59 -1.13 1.88
CA MET A 171 0.01 -2.36 2.40
C MET A 171 -0.74 -3.62 1.96
N SER A 172 -2.08 -3.58 1.91
CA SER A 172 -2.86 -4.73 1.43
C SER A 172 -2.56 -5.06 -0.03
N LEU A 173 -2.42 -4.04 -0.87
CA LEU A 173 -2.02 -4.23 -2.27
C LEU A 173 -0.53 -4.60 -2.43
N THR A 174 0.33 -4.18 -1.49
CA THR A 174 1.72 -4.67 -1.42
C THR A 174 1.75 -6.19 -1.20
N ALA A 175 0.90 -6.74 -0.33
CA ALA A 175 0.80 -8.19 -0.12
C ALA A 175 0.33 -8.93 -1.38
N PHE A 176 -0.68 -8.40 -2.08
CA PHE A 176 -1.13 -8.92 -3.37
C PHE A 176 -0.01 -8.88 -4.42
N SER A 177 0.62 -7.71 -4.59
CA SER A 177 1.72 -7.51 -5.55
C SER A 177 2.92 -8.42 -5.23
N ALA A 178 3.26 -8.61 -3.96
CA ALA A 178 4.32 -9.52 -3.53
C ALA A 178 4.04 -10.97 -3.91
N TRP A 179 2.80 -11.44 -3.73
CA TRP A 179 2.39 -12.76 -4.18
C TRP A 179 2.52 -12.92 -5.70
N VAL A 180 2.07 -11.94 -6.48
CA VAL A 180 2.22 -11.95 -7.95
C VAL A 180 3.69 -12.00 -8.35
N GLY A 181 4.56 -11.20 -7.70
CA GLY A 181 6.00 -11.19 -7.94
C GLY A 181 6.67 -12.54 -7.68
N LEU A 182 6.28 -13.23 -6.59
CA LEU A 182 6.76 -14.58 -6.28
C LEU A 182 6.21 -15.65 -7.23
N ALA A 183 5.01 -15.44 -7.80
CA ALA A 183 4.38 -16.40 -8.70
C ALA A 183 4.95 -16.32 -10.12
N ILE A 184 5.14 -15.12 -10.66
CA ILE A 184 5.55 -14.86 -12.05
C ILE A 184 7.07 -14.84 -12.20
N LYS A 185 7.79 -14.29 -11.20
CA LYS A 185 9.27 -14.20 -11.14
C LYS A 185 9.91 -13.31 -12.23
N ASP A 186 9.14 -12.80 -13.18
CA ASP A 186 9.60 -11.91 -14.25
C ASP A 186 9.12 -10.48 -14.00
N PRO A 187 10.03 -9.49 -13.76
CA PRO A 187 9.68 -8.12 -13.42
C PRO A 187 8.82 -7.42 -14.47
N GLU A 188 9.07 -7.70 -15.77
CA GLU A 188 8.34 -7.04 -16.85
C GLU A 188 6.88 -7.52 -16.92
N THR A 189 6.64 -8.78 -16.62
CA THR A 189 5.29 -9.39 -16.60
C THR A 189 4.54 -9.09 -15.30
N VAL A 190 5.24 -8.92 -14.16
CA VAL A 190 4.61 -8.64 -12.86
C VAL A 190 3.84 -7.33 -12.87
N GLN A 191 4.39 -6.27 -13.45
CA GLN A 191 3.74 -4.96 -13.44
C GLN A 191 2.37 -4.98 -14.12
N PRO A 192 2.21 -5.45 -15.38
CA PRO A 192 0.90 -5.55 -16.00
C PRO A 192 -0.02 -6.56 -15.28
N ALA A 193 0.51 -7.66 -14.76
CA ALA A 193 -0.28 -8.66 -14.04
C ALA A 193 -0.92 -8.11 -12.76
N VAL A 194 -0.28 -7.16 -12.07
CA VAL A 194 -0.88 -6.45 -10.93
C VAL A 194 -1.81 -5.33 -11.39
N PHE A 195 -1.45 -4.62 -12.47
CA PHE A 195 -2.21 -3.48 -12.97
C PHE A 195 -3.58 -3.87 -13.52
N ILE A 196 -3.64 -4.95 -14.32
CA ILE A 196 -4.86 -5.40 -15.01
C ILE A 196 -6.05 -5.61 -14.05
N PRO A 197 -5.94 -6.32 -12.91
CA PRO A 197 -7.07 -6.45 -11.98
C PRO A 197 -7.34 -5.21 -11.14
N VAL A 198 -6.33 -4.38 -10.84
CA VAL A 198 -6.51 -3.18 -10.00
C VAL A 198 -7.17 -2.05 -10.78
N LEU A 199 -6.90 -1.93 -12.07
CA LEU A 199 -7.45 -0.85 -12.90
C LEU A 199 -9.00 -0.85 -12.95
N PRO A 200 -9.68 -1.97 -13.25
CA PRO A 200 -11.14 -2.00 -13.21
C PRO A 200 -11.70 -1.69 -11.82
N LEU A 201 -11.03 -2.14 -10.75
CA LEU A 201 -11.44 -1.81 -9.38
C LEU A 201 -11.36 -0.31 -9.10
N VAL A 202 -10.34 0.38 -9.60
CA VAL A 202 -10.23 1.84 -9.48
C VAL A 202 -11.40 2.54 -10.19
N PHE A 203 -11.69 2.16 -11.43
CA PHE A 203 -12.75 2.82 -12.22
C PHE A 203 -14.16 2.47 -11.76
N THR A 204 -14.37 1.31 -11.14
CA THR A 204 -15.67 0.95 -10.55
C THR A 204 -15.82 1.40 -9.10
N SER A 205 -14.88 2.19 -8.55
CA SER A 205 -14.92 2.70 -7.19
C SER A 205 -15.63 4.06 -7.07
N SER A 206 -15.80 4.55 -5.84
CA SER A 206 -16.26 5.91 -5.53
C SER A 206 -15.18 7.00 -5.75
N ALA A 207 -14.11 6.71 -6.51
CA ALA A 207 -12.99 7.62 -6.66
C ALA A 207 -13.38 8.93 -7.36
N PHE A 208 -14.09 8.84 -8.47
CA PHE A 208 -14.36 9.97 -9.35
C PHE A 208 -15.78 10.56 -9.19
N ALA A 209 -16.72 9.73 -8.75
CA ALA A 209 -18.11 10.11 -8.53
C ALA A 209 -18.73 9.30 -7.37
N PRO A 210 -19.73 9.83 -6.67
CA PRO A 210 -20.51 9.06 -5.71
C PRO A 210 -21.11 7.80 -6.35
N VAL A 211 -21.17 6.69 -5.59
CA VAL A 211 -21.68 5.40 -6.09
C VAL A 211 -23.10 5.52 -6.65
N SER A 212 -23.94 6.40 -6.08
CA SER A 212 -25.30 6.65 -6.51
C SER A 212 -25.41 7.24 -7.93
N ARG A 213 -24.34 7.86 -8.44
CA ARG A 213 -24.28 8.45 -9.79
C ARG A 213 -23.68 7.50 -10.84
N LEU A 214 -23.16 6.35 -10.41
CA LEU A 214 -22.66 5.34 -11.34
C LEU A 214 -23.84 4.65 -12.05
N PRO A 215 -23.61 4.11 -13.27
CA PRO A 215 -24.59 3.28 -13.94
C PRO A 215 -25.11 2.16 -13.05
N GLY A 216 -26.41 1.83 -13.13
CA GLY A 216 -27.06 0.89 -12.21
C GLY A 216 -26.36 -0.46 -12.07
N TRP A 217 -25.80 -0.99 -13.18
CA TRP A 217 -25.06 -2.26 -13.17
C TRP A 217 -23.70 -2.17 -12.46
N MET A 218 -23.09 -0.97 -12.35
CA MET A 218 -21.83 -0.77 -11.64
C MET A 218 -22.01 -0.58 -10.13
N GLN A 219 -23.17 -0.10 -9.68
CA GLN A 219 -23.39 0.22 -8.26
C GLN A 219 -23.18 -0.98 -7.30
N PRO A 220 -23.68 -2.21 -7.60
CA PRO A 220 -23.41 -3.36 -6.76
C PRO A 220 -21.91 -3.67 -6.65
N LEU A 221 -21.17 -3.58 -7.77
CA LEU A 221 -19.73 -3.79 -7.81
C LEU A 221 -18.99 -2.73 -6.98
N ALA A 222 -19.36 -1.47 -7.13
CA ALA A 222 -18.79 -0.37 -6.37
C ALA A 222 -19.01 -0.53 -4.84
N LYS A 223 -20.17 -1.03 -4.40
CA LYS A 223 -20.50 -1.22 -2.98
C LYS A 223 -19.64 -2.29 -2.29
N VAL A 224 -19.20 -3.32 -3.00
CA VAL A 224 -18.33 -4.39 -2.47
C VAL A 224 -16.86 -4.16 -2.76
N ASN A 225 -16.52 -3.12 -3.50
CA ASN A 225 -15.17 -2.81 -3.92
C ASN A 225 -14.30 -2.35 -2.74
N PRO A 226 -13.15 -2.99 -2.47
CA PRO A 226 -12.25 -2.61 -1.38
C PRO A 226 -11.68 -1.19 -1.54
N ILE A 227 -11.51 -0.71 -2.79
CA ILE A 227 -11.06 0.65 -3.06
C ILE A 227 -12.12 1.66 -2.62
N THR A 228 -13.40 1.41 -2.91
CA THR A 228 -14.51 2.23 -2.44
C THR A 228 -14.53 2.30 -0.91
N ALA A 229 -14.38 1.15 -0.24
CA ALA A 229 -14.37 1.09 1.22
C ALA A 229 -13.21 1.92 1.82
N ALA A 230 -12.01 1.84 1.24
CA ALA A 230 -10.86 2.63 1.65
C ALA A 230 -11.07 4.14 1.41
N ILE A 231 -11.59 4.52 0.23
CA ILE A 231 -11.86 5.92 -0.12
C ILE A 231 -12.92 6.52 0.79
N ASP A 232 -14.04 5.83 0.98
CA ASP A 232 -15.14 6.35 1.80
C ASP A 232 -14.73 6.45 3.28
N THR A 233 -13.92 5.51 3.79
CA THR A 233 -13.34 5.61 5.14
C THR A 233 -12.39 6.79 5.24
N ALA A 234 -11.47 6.95 4.29
CA ALA A 234 -10.54 8.07 4.27
C ALA A 234 -11.27 9.42 4.15
N ARG A 235 -12.33 9.48 3.33
CA ARG A 235 -13.18 10.65 3.13
C ARG A 235 -13.96 11.00 4.40
N GLY A 236 -14.57 10.02 5.06
CA GLY A 236 -15.29 10.23 6.31
C GLY A 236 -14.39 10.70 7.46
N LEU A 237 -13.15 10.21 7.53
CA LEU A 237 -12.17 10.70 8.50
C LEU A 237 -11.74 12.13 8.17
N ALA A 238 -11.53 12.47 6.90
CA ALA A 238 -11.10 13.81 6.51
C ALA A 238 -12.21 14.88 6.69
N LEU A 239 -13.44 14.56 6.28
CA LEU A 239 -14.53 15.53 6.15
C LEU A 239 -15.62 15.42 7.23
N GLY A 240 -15.63 14.31 7.96
CA GLY A 240 -16.66 13.99 8.96
C GLY A 240 -17.77 13.06 8.44
N ASP A 241 -18.43 12.37 9.38
CA ASP A 241 -19.44 11.34 9.07
C ASP A 241 -20.68 11.93 8.37
N GLU A 242 -21.14 13.09 8.81
CA GLU A 242 -22.31 13.74 8.19
C GLU A 242 -22.05 14.12 6.74
N THR A 243 -20.85 14.62 6.45
CA THR A 243 -20.44 14.97 5.08
C THR A 243 -20.31 13.73 4.21
N LEU A 244 -19.73 12.65 4.74
CA LEU A 244 -19.66 11.37 4.06
C LEU A 244 -21.07 10.84 3.74
N TYR A 245 -21.99 10.87 4.71
CA TYR A 245 -23.36 10.38 4.52
C TYR A 245 -24.11 11.17 3.44
N ARG A 246 -23.97 12.50 3.42
CA ARG A 246 -24.58 13.34 2.38
C ARG A 246 -24.11 12.98 0.96
N VAL A 247 -22.87 12.52 0.81
CA VAL A 247 -22.27 12.22 -0.52
C VAL A 247 -22.46 10.77 -0.91
N SER A 248 -22.18 9.85 0.00
CA SER A 248 -22.07 8.41 -0.29
C SER A 248 -23.27 7.62 0.22
N HIS A 249 -24.15 8.21 1.02
CA HIS A 249 -25.24 7.54 1.77
C HIS A 249 -24.75 6.38 2.63
N VAL A 250 -23.52 6.49 3.15
CA VAL A 250 -22.87 5.49 4.00
C VAL A 250 -22.27 6.19 5.22
N HIS A 251 -22.50 5.65 6.41
CA HIS A 251 -21.86 6.12 7.62
C HIS A 251 -20.40 5.67 7.72
N LEU A 252 -19.57 6.47 8.38
CA LEU A 252 -18.14 6.18 8.58
C LEU A 252 -17.92 4.81 9.25
N SER A 253 -18.75 4.44 10.23
CA SER A 253 -18.66 3.13 10.89
C SER A 253 -18.84 1.97 9.92
N THR A 254 -19.78 2.09 8.99
CA THR A 254 -20.04 1.08 7.96
C THR A 254 -18.90 1.03 6.93
N ALA A 255 -18.42 2.19 6.49
CA ALA A 255 -17.28 2.29 5.58
C ALA A 255 -16.02 1.68 6.20
N ALA A 256 -15.70 2.04 7.46
CA ALA A 256 -14.57 1.52 8.20
C ALA A 256 -14.67 0.00 8.44
N GLY A 257 -15.87 -0.53 8.75
CA GLY A 257 -16.10 -1.95 8.88
C GLY A 257 -15.87 -2.71 7.58
N ARG A 258 -16.35 -2.19 6.44
CA ARG A 258 -16.08 -2.76 5.10
C ARG A 258 -14.60 -2.70 4.75
N PHE A 259 -13.94 -1.59 5.05
CA PHE A 259 -12.50 -1.44 4.85
C PHE A 259 -11.72 -2.44 5.68
N ALA A 260 -11.99 -2.54 6.99
CA ALA A 260 -11.32 -3.48 7.88
C ALA A 260 -11.49 -4.94 7.41
N LEU A 261 -12.71 -5.33 7.04
CA LEU A 261 -12.98 -6.65 6.50
C LEU A 261 -12.20 -6.93 5.22
N SER A 262 -12.25 -6.01 4.25
CA SER A 262 -11.54 -6.18 2.99
C SER A 262 -10.01 -6.19 3.18
N TRP A 263 -9.50 -5.36 4.09
CA TRP A 263 -8.09 -5.32 4.44
C TRP A 263 -7.62 -6.65 5.04
N VAL A 264 -8.35 -7.18 6.03
CA VAL A 264 -8.03 -8.47 6.67
C VAL A 264 -8.07 -9.61 5.65
N LEU A 265 -9.06 -9.64 4.78
CA LEU A 265 -9.18 -10.66 3.73
C LEU A 265 -8.02 -10.57 2.73
N ILE A 266 -7.73 -9.40 2.19
CA ILE A 266 -6.66 -9.23 1.20
C ILE A 266 -5.31 -9.56 1.83
N VAL A 267 -4.98 -8.97 2.98
CA VAL A 267 -3.70 -9.23 3.66
C VAL A 267 -3.59 -10.70 4.08
N GLY A 268 -4.64 -11.27 4.68
CA GLY A 268 -4.64 -12.67 5.13
C GLY A 268 -4.43 -13.65 3.97
N ILE A 269 -5.21 -13.51 2.91
CA ILE A 269 -5.14 -14.42 1.74
C ILE A 269 -3.79 -14.28 1.04
N PHE A 270 -3.41 -13.07 0.65
CA PHE A 270 -2.22 -12.89 -0.18
C PHE A 270 -0.90 -13.05 0.59
N THR A 271 -0.88 -12.75 1.89
CA THR A 271 0.29 -13.07 2.73
C THR A 271 0.44 -14.58 2.90
N ALA A 272 -0.64 -15.31 3.13
CA ALA A 272 -0.59 -16.77 3.22
C ALA A 272 -0.12 -17.40 1.90
N LEU A 273 -0.64 -16.94 0.77
CA LEU A 273 -0.24 -17.37 -0.56
C LEU A 273 1.22 -17.02 -0.88
N ALA A 274 1.67 -15.82 -0.51
CA ALA A 274 3.06 -15.38 -0.69
C ALA A 274 4.03 -16.24 0.14
N VAL A 275 3.71 -16.48 1.41
CA VAL A 275 4.52 -17.35 2.29
C VAL A 275 4.56 -18.78 1.76
N HIS A 276 3.44 -19.31 1.30
CA HIS A 276 3.39 -20.65 0.69
C HIS A 276 4.31 -20.74 -0.53
N ARG A 277 4.19 -19.80 -1.46
CA ARG A 277 5.06 -19.73 -2.66
C ARG A 277 6.53 -19.56 -2.32
N TYR A 278 6.86 -18.74 -1.33
CA TYR A 278 8.24 -18.55 -0.87
C TYR A 278 8.86 -19.81 -0.27
N ARG A 279 8.04 -20.71 0.31
CA ARG A 279 8.50 -21.97 0.90
C ARG A 279 8.72 -23.07 -0.14
N VAL A 280 7.90 -23.09 -1.19
CA VAL A 280 7.89 -24.17 -2.21
C VAL A 280 8.78 -23.84 -3.41
N GLY A 281 9.02 -22.57 -3.71
CA GLY A 281 9.88 -22.12 -4.82
C GLY A 281 11.24 -21.70 -4.39
#